data_bb923500f15874089007146511186bee
#
_entry.id   bb923500f15874089007146511186bee
#
_cell.length_a   1.000
_cell.length_b   1.000
_cell.length_c   1.000
_cell.angle_alpha   90.00
_cell.angle_beta   90.00
_cell.angle_gamma   90.00
#
_symmetry.space_group_name_H-M   'P 1'
#
loop_
_entity.id
_entity.type
_entity.pdbx_description
1 polymer ?
#
loop_
_entity_poly.entity_id
_entity_poly.type
_entity_poly.pdbx_seq_one_letter_code
_entity_poly.pdbx_strand_id
1 'polypeptide(L)'
;RPRPKVVKAGLSKTLGMKPPKGAVVLFDGIDMSQWSHNKWKVEKGYMEVTRGSGQLNSKKKFGSIKLHLEFATPEKVVGNSQGRGNSGVFFCGKYEVQVLDSYNNISYADGQCAAIYGQHPPRVNACRPPGEWQTYDIEFRAPKFGKDGKVTRPAVVTVIHNGVKVHDQRELIGPSGHRSVKKYVKHGPGSIGLQDH
;
A
#
# COMPACT_ATOMS: atom_id res chain seq x y z
N ARG A 1 -5.40 11.82 -16.64
CA ARG A 1 -5.42 12.63 -15.41
C ARG A 1 -4.11 13.36 -15.24
N PRO A 2 -4.08 14.61 -14.69
CA PRO A 2 -2.84 15.32 -14.43
C PRO A 2 -2.03 14.58 -13.37
N ARG A 3 -0.70 14.63 -13.50
CA ARG A 3 0.21 14.05 -12.51
C ARG A 3 0.16 14.86 -11.21
N PRO A 4 0.26 14.20 -10.04
CA PRO A 4 0.30 14.87 -8.75
C PRO A 4 1.48 15.85 -8.68
N LYS A 5 1.25 17.02 -8.08
CA LYS A 5 2.31 17.99 -7.79
C LYS A 5 3.29 17.38 -6.77
N VAL A 6 4.58 17.50 -7.04
CA VAL A 6 5.63 17.05 -6.10
C VAL A 6 5.69 18.01 -4.90
N VAL A 7 5.74 17.45 -3.70
CA VAL A 7 5.98 18.18 -2.46
C VAL A 7 7.18 17.57 -1.74
N LYS A 8 7.98 18.42 -1.12
CA LYS A 8 9.10 17.97 -0.29
C LYS A 8 8.54 17.46 1.04
N ALA A 9 8.45 16.14 1.19
CA ALA A 9 8.08 15.52 2.46
C ALA A 9 9.31 15.44 3.37
N GLY A 10 9.13 15.79 4.64
CA GLY A 10 10.11 15.55 5.70
C GLY A 10 10.07 14.10 6.20
N LEU A 11 10.81 13.83 7.28
CA LEU A 11 10.65 12.58 8.02
C LEU A 11 9.26 12.55 8.68
N SER A 12 8.56 11.44 8.52
CA SER A 12 7.30 11.24 9.23
C SER A 12 7.55 11.08 10.73
N LYS A 13 6.65 11.63 11.54
CA LYS A 13 6.67 11.42 12.99
C LYS A 13 6.41 9.97 13.38
N THR A 14 5.83 9.18 12.48
CA THR A 14 5.51 7.76 12.71
C THR A 14 6.64 6.82 12.31
N LEU A 15 7.68 7.31 11.63
CA LEU A 15 8.86 6.51 11.25
C LEU A 15 9.63 6.06 12.49
N GLY A 16 9.84 4.75 12.65
CA GLY A 16 10.51 4.13 13.79
C GLY A 16 9.66 4.06 15.06
N MET A 17 8.37 4.38 15.00
CA MET A 17 7.50 4.30 16.16
C MET A 17 7.19 2.84 16.55
N LYS A 18 7.22 2.59 17.85
CA LYS A 18 6.76 1.30 18.39
C LYS A 18 5.25 1.12 18.15
N PRO A 19 4.79 -0.11 17.88
CA PRO A 19 3.36 -0.39 17.76
C PRO A 19 2.60 0.05 19.02
N PRO A 20 1.41 0.66 18.88
CA PRO A 20 0.59 1.01 20.04
C PRO A 20 0.11 -0.25 20.75
N LYS A 21 -0.23 -0.11 22.04
CA LYS A 21 -0.76 -1.22 22.85
C LYS A 21 -1.97 -1.86 22.15
N GLY A 22 -1.95 -3.19 22.01
CA GLY A 22 -3.02 -3.96 21.38
C GLY A 22 -2.97 -4.04 19.86
N ALA A 23 -1.97 -3.43 19.21
CA ALA A 23 -1.75 -3.60 17.78
C ALA A 23 -1.37 -5.05 17.45
N VAL A 24 -1.83 -5.52 16.28
CA VAL A 24 -1.34 -6.77 15.71
C VAL A 24 -0.04 -6.47 14.97
N VAL A 25 1.07 -6.98 15.47
CA VAL A 25 2.37 -6.86 14.82
C VAL A 25 2.48 -7.95 13.75
N LEU A 26 2.52 -7.54 12.48
CA LEU A 26 2.65 -8.46 11.35
C LEU A 26 4.12 -8.78 11.04
N PHE A 27 5.03 -7.86 11.37
CA PHE A 27 6.47 -8.04 11.25
C PHE A 27 7.17 -7.17 12.29
N ASP A 28 8.06 -7.77 13.06
CA ASP A 28 8.79 -7.12 14.17
C ASP A 28 10.27 -6.87 13.85
N GLY A 29 10.66 -7.07 12.59
CA GLY A 29 12.06 -7.01 12.15
C GLY A 29 12.76 -8.36 12.10
N ILE A 30 12.15 -9.43 12.58
CA ILE A 30 12.77 -10.77 12.71
C ILE A 30 11.85 -11.86 12.16
N ASP A 31 10.59 -11.89 12.63
CA ASP A 31 9.71 -13.03 12.43
C ASP A 31 8.70 -12.81 11.28
N MET A 32 8.70 -13.74 10.34
CA MET A 32 7.73 -13.79 9.24
C MET A 32 6.57 -14.77 9.48
N SER A 33 6.40 -15.29 10.71
CA SER A 33 5.37 -16.31 11.03
C SER A 33 3.94 -15.84 10.74
N GLN A 34 3.70 -14.53 10.71
CA GLN A 34 2.39 -13.95 10.40
C GLN A 34 2.07 -13.91 8.90
N TRP A 35 3.01 -14.29 8.03
CA TRP A 35 2.89 -14.23 6.57
C TRP A 35 2.72 -15.61 5.94
N SER A 36 2.21 -15.65 4.71
CA SER A 36 1.88 -16.89 3.97
C SER A 36 3.09 -17.74 3.61
N HIS A 37 4.28 -17.12 3.51
CA HIS A 37 5.55 -17.79 3.26
C HIS A 37 6.71 -16.92 3.81
N ASN A 38 7.90 -17.47 3.87
CA ASN A 38 9.12 -16.83 4.35
C ASN A 38 10.21 -16.72 3.26
N LYS A 39 9.80 -16.58 2.00
CA LYS A 39 10.74 -16.52 0.86
C LYS A 39 11.37 -15.15 0.67
N TRP A 40 10.81 -14.09 1.29
CA TRP A 40 11.45 -12.79 1.31
C TRP A 40 12.61 -12.80 2.29
N LYS A 41 13.69 -12.13 1.92
CA LYS A 41 14.89 -12.06 2.75
C LYS A 41 14.65 -11.17 3.96
N VAL A 42 14.98 -11.65 5.15
CA VAL A 42 14.98 -10.85 6.39
C VAL A 42 16.41 -10.54 6.76
N GLU A 43 16.73 -9.25 6.81
CA GLU A 43 18.04 -8.77 7.28
C GLU A 43 17.91 -7.37 7.85
N LYS A 44 18.82 -6.99 8.75
CA LYS A 44 18.92 -5.64 9.34
C LYS A 44 17.59 -5.07 9.85
N GLY A 45 16.67 -5.94 10.31
CA GLY A 45 15.38 -5.52 10.85
C GLY A 45 14.29 -5.22 9.82
N TYR A 46 14.49 -5.57 8.55
CA TYR A 46 13.47 -5.45 7.51
C TYR A 46 13.37 -6.71 6.65
N MET A 47 12.27 -6.86 5.94
CA MET A 47 12.08 -7.90 4.93
C MET A 47 12.20 -7.29 3.54
N GLU A 48 13.00 -7.92 2.69
CA GLU A 48 13.24 -7.50 1.32
C GLU A 48 12.57 -8.44 0.33
N VAL A 49 11.93 -7.85 -0.68
CA VAL A 49 11.31 -8.62 -1.75
C VAL A 49 12.34 -9.47 -2.47
N THR A 50 12.13 -10.78 -2.48
CA THR A 50 12.89 -11.69 -3.35
C THR A 50 12.09 -11.91 -4.62
N ARG A 51 12.54 -11.34 -5.72
CA ARG A 51 11.83 -11.36 -7.01
C ARG A 51 11.45 -12.77 -7.42
N GLY A 52 10.21 -12.96 -7.81
CA GLY A 52 9.67 -14.26 -8.24
C GLY A 52 9.26 -15.17 -7.09
N SER A 53 9.35 -14.71 -5.84
CA SER A 53 8.93 -15.49 -4.65
C SER A 53 7.42 -15.47 -4.42
N GLY A 54 6.73 -14.55 -5.05
CA GLY A 54 5.29 -14.33 -4.94
C GLY A 54 4.89 -13.34 -3.85
N GLN A 55 3.66 -12.90 -3.95
CA GLN A 55 3.06 -11.95 -3.02
C GLN A 55 3.00 -12.51 -1.60
N LEU A 56 3.44 -11.71 -0.62
CA LEU A 56 3.18 -12.02 0.78
C LEU A 56 1.73 -11.69 1.14
N ASN A 57 1.08 -12.60 1.85
CA ASN A 57 -0.26 -12.40 2.38
C ASN A 57 -0.26 -12.64 3.88
N SER A 58 -0.86 -11.76 4.67
CA SER A 58 -1.03 -12.01 6.09
C SER A 58 -1.89 -13.26 6.33
N LYS A 59 -1.51 -14.11 7.29
CA LYS A 59 -2.32 -15.27 7.71
C LYS A 59 -3.63 -14.80 8.34
N LYS A 60 -3.55 -13.77 9.20
CA LYS A 60 -4.74 -13.15 9.76
C LYS A 60 -5.47 -12.34 8.70
N LYS A 61 -6.80 -12.47 8.67
CA LYS A 61 -7.68 -11.73 7.78
C LYS A 61 -8.24 -10.51 8.50
N PHE A 62 -8.39 -9.42 7.76
CA PHE A 62 -8.86 -8.14 8.27
C PHE A 62 -10.01 -7.60 7.42
N GLY A 63 -10.93 -6.91 8.08
CA GLY A 63 -11.92 -6.07 7.43
C GLY A 63 -11.46 -4.61 7.43
N SER A 64 -12.18 -3.74 8.17
CA SER A 64 -11.73 -2.36 8.38
C SER A 64 -10.59 -2.31 9.37
N ILE A 65 -9.50 -1.60 9.03
CA ILE A 65 -8.28 -1.52 9.85
C ILE A 65 -7.61 -0.16 9.71
N LYS A 66 -6.77 0.14 10.70
CA LYS A 66 -5.68 1.11 10.59
C LYS A 66 -4.38 0.31 10.44
N LEU A 67 -3.61 0.64 9.42
CA LEU A 67 -2.33 0.00 9.10
C LEU A 67 -1.24 1.05 9.10
N HIS A 68 -0.17 0.77 9.82
CA HIS A 68 1.10 1.46 9.68
C HIS A 68 2.11 0.52 9.04
N LEU A 69 2.86 1.01 8.08
CA LEU A 69 3.99 0.30 7.50
C LEU A 69 5.08 1.29 7.08
N GLU A 70 6.30 0.79 7.11
CA GLU A 70 7.48 1.50 6.64
C GLU A 70 8.05 0.76 5.44
N PHE A 71 8.53 1.48 4.45
CA PHE A 71 9.13 0.90 3.26
C PHE A 71 10.23 1.80 2.71
N ALA A 72 11.16 1.19 2.00
CA ALA A 72 12.13 1.88 1.16
C ALA A 72 12.11 1.26 -0.24
N THR A 73 12.26 2.08 -1.26
CA THR A 73 12.53 1.60 -2.61
C THR A 73 14.04 1.39 -2.78
N PRO A 74 14.49 0.50 -3.70
CA PRO A 74 15.91 0.23 -3.87
C PRO A 74 16.74 1.52 -4.08
N GLU A 75 17.84 1.67 -3.35
CA GLU A 75 18.75 2.82 -3.46
C GLU A 75 19.31 2.94 -4.88
N LYS A 76 19.75 1.80 -5.45
CA LYS A 76 20.18 1.74 -6.84
C LYS A 76 18.97 1.81 -7.77
N VAL A 77 18.81 2.93 -8.44
CA VAL A 77 17.73 3.12 -9.41
C VAL A 77 17.97 2.27 -10.64
N VAL A 78 17.00 1.41 -10.95
CA VAL A 78 16.97 0.61 -12.19
C VAL A 78 15.60 0.75 -12.84
N GLY A 79 15.57 0.97 -14.15
CA GLY A 79 14.33 1.13 -14.90
C GLY A 79 13.70 2.52 -14.79
N ASN A 80 12.46 2.61 -15.24
CA ASN A 80 11.67 3.83 -15.25
C ASN A 80 10.18 3.52 -15.07
N SER A 81 9.35 4.55 -14.86
CA SER A 81 7.90 4.43 -14.75
C SER A 81 7.51 3.32 -13.75
N GLN A 82 6.66 2.38 -14.14
CA GLN A 82 6.20 1.26 -13.32
C GLN A 82 7.26 0.15 -13.13
N GLY A 83 8.35 0.18 -13.87
CA GLY A 83 9.47 -0.75 -13.70
C GLY A 83 10.49 -0.32 -12.65
N ARG A 84 10.18 0.70 -11.81
CA ARG A 84 11.12 1.29 -10.88
C ARG A 84 10.59 1.20 -9.45
N GLY A 85 11.17 0.29 -8.63
CA GLY A 85 10.83 0.14 -7.22
C GLY A 85 9.34 -0.08 -6.98
N ASN A 86 8.73 -0.97 -7.78
CA ASN A 86 7.29 -1.22 -7.78
C ASN A 86 6.91 -2.29 -6.76
N SER A 87 5.83 -2.06 -6.04
CA SER A 87 5.14 -2.98 -5.15
C SER A 87 3.72 -2.46 -4.89
N GLY A 88 2.98 -3.09 -3.99
CA GLY A 88 1.64 -2.64 -3.60
C GLY A 88 1.21 -3.19 -2.26
N VAL A 89 0.41 -2.42 -1.55
CA VAL A 89 -0.25 -2.84 -0.30
C VAL A 89 -1.70 -3.13 -0.59
N PHE A 90 -2.10 -4.39 -0.45
CA PHE A 90 -3.45 -4.86 -0.75
C PHE A 90 -4.28 -5.03 0.51
N PHE A 91 -5.48 -4.47 0.52
CA PHE A 91 -6.49 -4.70 1.54
C PHE A 91 -7.52 -5.73 1.03
N CYS A 92 -7.85 -6.70 1.87
CA CYS A 92 -8.72 -7.83 1.51
C CYS A 92 -8.24 -8.59 0.25
N GLY A 93 -6.98 -8.49 -0.13
CA GLY A 93 -6.43 -9.04 -1.37
C GLY A 93 -7.03 -8.43 -2.65
N LYS A 94 -7.64 -7.24 -2.57
CA LYS A 94 -8.43 -6.65 -3.67
C LYS A 94 -8.17 -5.16 -3.91
N TYR A 95 -7.91 -4.40 -2.88
CA TYR A 95 -7.82 -2.92 -2.94
C TYR A 95 -6.38 -2.51 -2.70
N GLU A 96 -5.78 -1.91 -3.68
CA GLU A 96 -4.35 -1.61 -3.69
C GLU A 96 -4.07 -0.14 -3.43
N VAL A 97 -3.18 0.10 -2.48
CA VAL A 97 -2.43 1.35 -2.34
C VAL A 97 -1.04 1.10 -2.91
N GLN A 98 -0.71 1.81 -3.98
CA GLN A 98 0.51 1.62 -4.75
C GLN A 98 1.76 1.95 -3.95
N VAL A 99 2.80 1.14 -4.09
CA VAL A 99 4.18 1.45 -3.74
C VAL A 99 4.97 1.58 -5.04
N LEU A 100 5.66 2.70 -5.21
CA LEU A 100 6.48 2.96 -6.39
C LEU A 100 7.59 3.94 -6.02
N ASP A 101 8.77 3.79 -6.58
CA ASP A 101 9.71 4.90 -6.58
C ASP A 101 9.21 5.98 -7.54
N SER A 102 8.49 6.96 -6.98
CA SER A 102 7.94 8.11 -7.70
C SER A 102 8.81 9.37 -7.55
N TYR A 103 10.02 9.24 -6.97
CA TYR A 103 10.95 10.35 -6.85
C TYR A 103 11.64 10.62 -8.19
N ASN A 104 11.40 11.79 -8.78
CA ASN A 104 11.91 12.14 -10.12
C ASN A 104 11.61 11.06 -11.17
N ASN A 105 10.49 10.37 -11.05
CA ASN A 105 10.08 9.29 -11.93
C ASN A 105 8.73 9.62 -12.59
N ILE A 106 8.73 9.63 -13.93
CA ILE A 106 7.54 9.91 -14.71
C ILE A 106 6.73 8.62 -14.87
N SER A 107 5.50 8.63 -14.35
CA SER A 107 4.53 7.55 -14.52
C SER A 107 3.13 8.12 -14.68
N TYR A 108 2.14 7.29 -15.00
CA TYR A 108 0.74 7.72 -15.04
C TYR A 108 0.22 8.05 -13.63
N ALA A 109 -0.70 9.01 -13.56
CA ALA A 109 -1.08 9.65 -12.30
C ALA A 109 -1.64 8.66 -11.24
N ASP A 110 -2.47 7.73 -11.67
CA ASP A 110 -3.14 6.73 -10.82
C ASP A 110 -2.35 5.42 -10.65
N GLY A 111 -1.07 5.42 -11.02
CA GLY A 111 -0.09 4.40 -10.70
C GLY A 111 1.14 4.95 -9.96
N GLN A 112 1.09 6.19 -9.49
CA GLN A 112 2.12 6.80 -8.64
C GLN A 112 2.12 6.20 -7.24
N CYS A 113 3.21 6.38 -6.51
CA CYS A 113 3.29 6.05 -5.09
C CYS A 113 2.09 6.62 -4.31
N ALA A 114 1.47 5.83 -3.47
CA ALA A 114 0.24 6.13 -2.73
C ALA A 114 -1.04 6.31 -3.59
N ALA A 115 -1.02 6.05 -4.89
CA ALA A 115 -2.26 6.01 -5.66
C ALA A 115 -3.18 4.87 -5.15
N ILE A 116 -4.49 5.08 -5.21
CA ILE A 116 -5.44 3.98 -5.24
C ILE A 116 -5.37 3.44 -6.67
N TYR A 117 -4.64 2.34 -6.84
CA TYR A 117 -4.13 1.90 -8.14
C TYR A 117 -5.22 1.78 -9.21
N GLY A 118 -4.99 2.46 -10.35
CA GLY A 118 -5.90 2.50 -11.48
C GLY A 118 -7.18 3.31 -11.27
N GLN A 119 -7.37 3.91 -10.08
CA GLN A 119 -8.60 4.63 -9.72
C GLN A 119 -8.37 6.12 -9.43
N HIS A 120 -7.55 6.41 -8.43
CA HIS A 120 -7.35 7.77 -7.96
C HIS A 120 -5.86 8.08 -7.74
N PRO A 121 -5.32 9.11 -8.39
CA PRO A 121 -3.99 9.60 -8.06
C PRO A 121 -3.97 10.19 -6.64
N PRO A 122 -2.84 10.17 -5.93
CA PRO A 122 -2.68 10.93 -4.70
C PRO A 122 -2.81 12.44 -5.00
N ARG A 123 -3.24 13.22 -4.01
CA ARG A 123 -3.35 14.70 -4.14
C ARG A 123 -2.02 15.35 -4.48
N VAL A 124 -0.94 14.83 -3.92
CA VAL A 124 0.44 15.26 -4.15
C VAL A 124 1.36 14.04 -4.15
N ASN A 125 2.50 14.15 -4.81
CA ASN A 125 3.59 13.17 -4.70
C ASN A 125 4.50 13.58 -3.54
N ALA A 126 4.41 12.83 -2.44
CA ALA A 126 5.22 13.01 -1.23
C ALA A 126 6.34 11.97 -1.12
N CYS A 127 6.73 11.34 -2.25
CA CYS A 127 7.76 10.32 -2.27
C CYS A 127 9.12 10.89 -1.93
N ARG A 128 9.87 10.19 -1.08
CA ARG A 128 11.25 10.50 -0.72
C ARG A 128 12.22 9.87 -1.73
N PRO A 129 13.49 10.28 -1.76
CA PRO A 129 14.51 9.64 -2.59
C PRO A 129 14.57 8.11 -2.41
N PRO A 130 14.99 7.37 -3.48
CA PRO A 130 15.26 5.93 -3.35
C PRO A 130 16.30 5.66 -2.25
N GLY A 131 16.16 4.53 -1.57
CA GLY A 131 16.97 4.17 -0.39
C GLY A 131 16.50 4.79 0.92
N GLU A 132 15.72 5.87 0.87
CA GLU A 132 15.20 6.48 2.09
C GLU A 132 13.92 5.81 2.57
N TRP A 133 13.84 5.55 3.89
CA TRP A 133 12.64 5.00 4.53
C TRP A 133 11.47 5.98 4.47
N GLN A 134 10.31 5.44 4.18
CA GLN A 134 9.04 6.12 3.99
C GLN A 134 7.96 5.44 4.83
N THR A 135 6.91 6.17 5.15
CA THR A 135 5.79 5.64 5.95
C THR A 135 4.48 5.73 5.21
N TYR A 136 3.65 4.71 5.36
CA TYR A 136 2.22 4.77 5.14
C TYR A 136 1.48 4.60 6.46
N ASP A 137 0.63 5.57 6.78
CA ASP A 137 -0.42 5.44 7.78
C ASP A 137 -1.76 5.41 7.04
N ILE A 138 -2.41 4.26 7.03
CA ILE A 138 -3.60 4.02 6.22
C ILE A 138 -4.78 3.64 7.11
N GLU A 139 -5.90 4.35 6.96
CA GLU A 139 -7.19 3.90 7.47
C GLU A 139 -8.01 3.35 6.31
N PHE A 140 -8.28 2.05 6.35
CA PHE A 140 -9.12 1.37 5.37
C PHE A 140 -10.44 0.96 6.00
N ARG A 141 -11.56 1.38 5.42
CA ARG A 141 -12.90 0.92 5.75
C ARG A 141 -13.38 -0.04 4.65
N ALA A 142 -13.59 -1.29 5.03
CA ALA A 142 -14.06 -2.32 4.11
C ALA A 142 -15.49 -2.01 3.59
N PRO A 143 -15.83 -2.45 2.37
CA PRO A 143 -17.15 -2.27 1.83
C PRO A 143 -18.18 -3.08 2.61
N LYS A 144 -19.44 -2.65 2.57
CA LYS A 144 -20.59 -3.45 3.04
C LYS A 144 -21.42 -3.92 1.86
N PHE A 145 -21.99 -5.11 2.01
CA PHE A 145 -22.83 -5.74 0.99
C PHE A 145 -24.19 -6.09 1.56
N GLY A 146 -25.22 -5.94 0.75
CA GLY A 146 -26.57 -6.39 1.04
C GLY A 146 -26.73 -7.91 0.97
N LYS A 147 -27.90 -8.39 1.32
CA LYS A 147 -28.26 -9.81 1.19
C LYS A 147 -28.17 -10.28 -0.27
N ASP A 148 -28.52 -9.41 -1.21
CA ASP A 148 -28.45 -9.61 -2.67
C ASP A 148 -27.02 -9.58 -3.24
N GLY A 149 -26.01 -9.39 -2.41
CA GLY A 149 -24.61 -9.32 -2.82
C GLY A 149 -24.18 -7.97 -3.40
N LYS A 150 -25.08 -7.02 -3.56
CA LYS A 150 -24.74 -5.67 -4.04
C LYS A 150 -24.05 -4.88 -2.95
N VAL A 151 -23.12 -4.00 -3.36
CA VAL A 151 -22.45 -3.09 -2.43
C VAL A 151 -23.48 -2.05 -1.93
N THR A 152 -23.62 -1.96 -0.61
CA THR A 152 -24.48 -0.95 0.07
C THR A 152 -23.65 0.22 0.61
N ARG A 153 -22.37 -0.01 0.84
CA ARG A 153 -21.41 1.03 1.19
C ARG A 153 -20.07 0.66 0.55
N PRO A 154 -19.54 1.48 -0.34
CA PRO A 154 -18.22 1.30 -0.93
C PRO A 154 -17.09 1.26 0.11
N ALA A 155 -15.95 0.70 -0.27
CA ALA A 155 -14.73 0.82 0.50
C ALA A 155 -14.25 2.28 0.49
N VAL A 156 -13.63 2.70 1.60
CA VAL A 156 -13.09 4.06 1.76
C VAL A 156 -11.70 3.97 2.33
N VAL A 157 -10.80 4.81 1.84
CA VAL A 157 -9.42 4.86 2.33
C VAL A 157 -8.97 6.29 2.62
N THR A 158 -8.26 6.45 3.73
CA THR A 158 -7.43 7.62 4.03
C THR A 158 -5.99 7.16 4.02
N VAL A 159 -5.12 7.88 3.31
CA VAL A 159 -3.68 7.58 3.24
C VAL A 159 -2.88 8.82 3.62
N ILE A 160 -2.01 8.63 4.60
CA ILE A 160 -0.97 9.59 4.97
C ILE A 160 0.36 8.98 4.52
N HIS A 161 1.05 9.68 3.61
CA HIS A 161 2.35 9.28 3.08
C HIS A 161 3.40 10.27 3.57
N ASN A 162 4.38 9.81 4.32
CA ASN A 162 5.43 10.64 4.92
C ASN A 162 4.86 11.86 5.70
N GLY A 163 3.78 11.64 6.47
CA GLY A 163 3.11 12.70 7.23
C GLY A 163 2.18 13.61 6.41
N VAL A 164 2.11 13.44 5.08
CA VAL A 164 1.25 14.23 4.19
C VAL A 164 -0.01 13.43 3.86
N LYS A 165 -1.20 13.98 4.15
CA LYS A 165 -2.47 13.34 3.80
C LYS A 165 -2.71 13.45 2.29
N VAL A 166 -2.50 12.34 1.58
CA VAL A 166 -2.59 12.24 0.11
C VAL A 166 -3.95 11.73 -0.37
N HIS A 167 -4.67 10.98 0.47
CA HIS A 167 -6.09 10.67 0.32
C HIS A 167 -6.82 10.94 1.64
N ASP A 168 -7.99 11.51 1.56
CA ASP A 168 -8.85 11.79 2.70
C ASP A 168 -10.22 11.22 2.43
N GLN A 169 -10.59 10.16 3.16
CA GLN A 169 -11.86 9.43 3.04
C GLN A 169 -12.27 9.18 1.58
N ARG A 170 -11.29 8.78 0.76
CA ARG A 170 -11.52 8.55 -0.66
C ARG A 170 -12.30 7.25 -0.85
N GLU A 171 -13.47 7.35 -1.46
CA GLU A 171 -14.26 6.21 -1.87
C GLU A 171 -13.60 5.49 -3.04
N LEU A 172 -13.59 4.14 -2.98
CA LEU A 172 -13.09 3.28 -4.03
C LEU A 172 -14.24 2.89 -4.96
N ILE A 173 -13.96 2.85 -6.26
CA ILE A 173 -14.95 2.48 -7.29
C ILE A 173 -15.20 0.96 -7.29
N GLY A 174 -14.21 0.18 -6.84
CA GLY A 174 -14.23 -1.28 -6.76
C GLY A 174 -12.85 -1.84 -6.50
N PRO A 175 -12.61 -3.15 -6.67
CA PRO A 175 -11.29 -3.75 -6.62
C PRO A 175 -10.31 -3.11 -7.61
N SER A 176 -9.05 -2.98 -7.20
CA SER A 176 -7.99 -2.43 -8.06
C SER A 176 -7.71 -3.33 -9.26
N GLY A 177 -7.33 -2.74 -10.37
CA GLY A 177 -6.94 -3.46 -11.56
C GLY A 177 -6.20 -2.56 -12.54
N HIS A 178 -5.24 -3.14 -13.27
CA HIS A 178 -4.50 -2.41 -14.28
C HIS A 178 -5.44 -1.96 -15.40
N ARG A 179 -5.53 -0.65 -15.64
CA ARG A 179 -6.35 -0.01 -16.70
C ARG A 179 -7.81 -0.47 -16.75
N SER A 180 -8.33 -0.97 -15.64
CA SER A 180 -9.71 -1.44 -15.57
C SER A 180 -10.33 -1.12 -14.22
N VAL A 181 -11.59 -0.72 -14.22
CA VAL A 181 -12.40 -0.60 -13.02
C VAL A 181 -13.22 -1.86 -12.89
N LYS A 182 -12.94 -2.65 -11.85
CA LYS A 182 -13.69 -3.86 -11.57
C LYS A 182 -14.92 -3.54 -10.72
N LYS A 183 -16.03 -4.21 -11.01
CA LYS A 183 -17.24 -4.10 -10.18
C LYS A 183 -17.01 -4.75 -8.81
N TYR A 184 -17.68 -4.22 -7.80
CA TYR A 184 -17.72 -4.87 -6.49
C TYR A 184 -18.31 -6.27 -6.61
N VAL A 185 -17.65 -7.24 -5.98
CA VAL A 185 -18.14 -8.61 -5.76
C VAL A 185 -18.12 -8.84 -4.26
N LYS A 186 -19.20 -9.39 -3.71
CA LYS A 186 -19.35 -9.66 -2.28
C LYS A 186 -18.17 -10.49 -1.77
N HIS A 187 -17.57 -10.00 -0.68
CA HIS A 187 -16.49 -10.69 0.03
C HIS A 187 -16.54 -10.34 1.53
N GLY A 188 -15.89 -11.15 2.33
CA GLY A 188 -15.63 -10.90 3.75
C GLY A 188 -14.25 -10.27 3.99
N PRO A 189 -13.77 -10.33 5.25
CA PRO A 189 -12.39 -9.98 5.60
C PRO A 189 -11.39 -10.78 4.76
N GLY A 190 -10.26 -10.16 4.43
CA GLY A 190 -9.20 -10.77 3.64
C GLY A 190 -7.81 -10.40 4.14
N SER A 191 -6.79 -10.94 3.52
CA SER A 191 -5.40 -10.71 3.88
C SER A 191 -4.98 -9.28 3.58
N ILE A 192 -4.00 -8.78 4.33
CA ILE A 192 -3.10 -7.73 3.87
C ILE A 192 -2.09 -8.39 2.95
N GLY A 193 -1.94 -7.86 1.74
CA GLY A 193 -0.98 -8.35 0.75
C GLY A 193 0.15 -7.35 0.54
N LEU A 194 1.38 -7.85 0.37
CA LEU A 194 2.52 -7.08 -0.09
C LEU A 194 2.99 -7.69 -1.40
N GLN A 195 3.02 -6.87 -2.46
CA GLN A 195 3.26 -7.37 -3.81
C GLN A 195 4.74 -7.64 -4.06
N ASP A 196 5.03 -8.76 -4.70
CA ASP A 196 6.28 -9.06 -5.39
C ASP A 196 6.14 -8.62 -6.86
N HIS A 197 6.95 -7.61 -7.28
CA HIS A 197 6.87 -7.08 -8.64
C HIS A 197 8.27 -6.85 -9.27
#